data_77c681f98f6f22775952797adcd0538f
#
_entry.id   77c681f98f6f22775952797adcd0538f
#
_cell.length_a   1.000
_cell.length_b   1.000
_cell.length_c   1.000
_cell.angle_alpha   90.00
_cell.angle_beta   90.00
_cell.angle_gamma   90.00
#
_symmetry.space_group_name_H-M   'P 1'
#
loop_
_entity.id
_entity.type
_entity.pdbx_description
1 polymer ?
#
loop_
_entity_poly.entity_id
_entity_poly.type
_entity_poly.pdbx_seq_one_letter_code
_entity_poly.pdbx_strand_id
1 'polypeptide(L)' 'MAKRKTEPASEHSFAKHVVLYPQGLNLRSGPGKEYDVLRVLKAGEKVQQKGEVDENGWMPVKGGWIDRRYVEEV' A
#
# COMPACT_ATOMS: atom_id res chain seq x y z
N MET A 1 -17.43 0.71 -24.18
CA MET A 1 -16.97 0.67 -23.78
C MET A 1 -16.41 0.66 -23.40
N ALA A 2 -16.37 0.61 -23.21
CA ALA A 2 -15.78 0.69 -22.50
C ALA A 2 -15.15 0.90 -22.28
N LYS A 3 -15.21 1.24 -22.13
CA LYS A 3 -14.57 1.50 -21.61
C LYS A 3 -14.04 1.47 -21.05
N ARG A 4 -14.23 1.52 -20.86
CA ARG A 4 -13.63 1.55 -19.97
C ARG A 4 -12.73 1.11 -19.87
N LYS A 5 -12.71 0.89 -20.01
CA LYS A 5 -11.72 0.57 -19.59
C LYS A 5 -10.67 0.57 -19.82
N THR A 6 -10.72 0.75 -19.96
CA THR A 6 -9.69 0.79 -19.86
C THR A 6 -8.75 1.35 -19.88
N GLU A 7 -8.68 1.76 -19.63
CA GLU A 7 -7.94 2.35 -19.29
C GLU A 7 -7.18 2.57 -18.85
N PRO A 8 -6.98 2.73 -18.72
CA PRO A 8 -6.25 3.01 -18.04
C PRO A 8 -5.60 2.98 -17.59
N ALA A 9 -5.94 2.78 -17.31
CA ALA A 9 -5.43 2.78 -16.58
C ALA A 9 -4.50 2.59 -16.36
N SER A 10 -4.33 2.36 -16.55
CA SER A 10 -3.29 2.25 -16.17
C SER A 10 -2.66 3.01 -15.66
N GLU A 11 -2.74 3.57 -15.80
CA GLU A 11 -2.28 4.27 -15.06
C GLU A 11 -2.79 4.21 -13.93
N HIS A 12 -3.21 3.66 -13.90
CA HIS A 12 -3.70 3.63 -13.14
C HIS A 12 -3.76 3.54 -11.98
N SER A 13 -4.32 3.04 -12.04
CA SER A 13 -4.61 3.53 -10.72
C SER A 13 -4.85 2.41 -9.77
N PHE A 14 -4.16 2.40 -8.65
CA PHE A 14 -4.31 1.40 -7.63
C PHE A 14 -5.27 1.90 -6.57
N ALA A 15 -5.89 0.97 -5.82
CA ALA A 15 -6.86 1.30 -4.80
C ALA A 15 -6.20 1.89 -3.57
N LYS A 16 -7.01 2.60 -2.77
CA LYS A 16 -6.61 2.99 -1.44
C LYS A 16 -6.85 1.83 -0.49
N HIS A 17 -6.09 1.80 0.57
CA HIS A 17 -6.19 0.78 1.61
C HIS A 17 -6.28 1.44 2.97
N VAL A 18 -6.85 0.72 3.92
CA VAL A 18 -6.94 1.20 5.29
C VAL A 18 -6.14 0.28 6.20
N VAL A 19 -5.41 0.86 7.12
CA VAL A 19 -4.59 0.11 8.08
C VAL A 19 -5.50 -0.56 9.10
N LEU A 20 -5.38 -1.88 9.24
CA LEU A 20 -6.22 -2.66 10.15
C LEU A 20 -5.54 -2.95 11.48
N TYR A 21 -4.21 -3.00 11.48
CA TYR A 21 -3.47 -3.47 12.64
C TYR A 21 -3.63 -2.49 13.80
N PRO A 22 -4.21 -2.92 14.94
CA PRO A 22 -4.55 -1.99 16.02
C PRO A 22 -3.35 -1.25 16.61
N GLN A 23 -2.17 -1.85 16.54
CA GLN A 23 -0.95 -1.27 17.12
C GLN A 23 -0.22 -0.37 16.15
N GLY A 24 -0.78 -0.21 14.94
CA GLY A 24 -0.14 0.59 13.92
C GLY A 24 0.70 -0.26 12.98
N LEU A 25 1.10 0.35 11.89
CA LEU A 25 1.81 -0.36 10.83
C LEU A 25 3.02 0.46 10.42
N ASN A 26 4.17 -0.17 10.40
CA ASN A 26 5.42 0.51 10.01
C ASN A 26 5.41 0.81 8.52
N LEU A 27 5.69 2.06 8.20
CA LEU A 27 5.96 2.50 6.82
C LEU A 27 7.47 2.50 6.66
N ARG A 28 7.98 1.69 5.72
CA ARG A 28 9.41 1.49 5.58
C ARG A 28 9.94 2.07 4.29
N SER A 29 11.25 2.22 4.23
CA SER A 29 11.90 2.79 3.06
C SER A 29 12.04 1.79 1.91
N GLY A 30 11.78 0.52 2.15
CA GLY A 30 11.89 -0.51 1.13
C GLY A 30 11.07 -1.73 1.49
N PRO A 31 11.03 -2.72 0.59
CA PRO A 31 10.15 -3.88 0.74
C PRO A 31 10.77 -4.96 1.62
N GLY A 32 10.81 -4.72 2.91
CA GLY A 32 11.35 -5.69 3.84
C GLY A 32 11.54 -5.11 5.21
N LYS A 33 11.64 -5.98 6.19
CA LYS A 33 11.82 -5.57 7.58
C LYS A 33 13.22 -5.02 7.85
N GLU A 34 14.15 -5.27 6.95
CA GLU A 34 15.51 -4.76 7.08
C GLU A 34 15.62 -3.30 6.69
N TYR A 35 14.59 -2.75 6.05
CA TYR A 35 14.59 -1.35 5.65
C TYR A 35 14.11 -0.46 6.81
N ASP A 36 14.55 0.79 6.78
CA ASP A 36 14.26 1.74 7.85
C ASP A 36 12.76 1.99 7.99
N VAL A 37 12.32 2.15 9.24
CA VAL A 37 10.96 2.58 9.52
C VAL A 37 10.93 4.10 9.40
N LEU A 38 10.16 4.60 8.45
CA LEU A 38 10.04 6.04 8.22
C LEU A 38 9.04 6.68 9.15
N ARG A 39 7.93 6.01 9.40
CA ARG A 39 6.96 6.40 10.43
C ARG A 39 6.00 5.24 10.68
N VAL A 40 5.17 5.38 11.70
CA VAL A 40 4.17 4.38 12.03
C VAL A 40 2.81 4.91 11.62
N LEU A 41 2.10 4.13 10.81
CA LEU A 41 0.74 4.45 10.37
C LEU A 41 -0.24 3.99 11.45
N LYS A 42 -1.26 4.78 11.70
CA LYS A 42 -2.24 4.46 12.73
C LYS A 42 -3.32 3.56 12.16
N ALA A 43 -3.91 2.73 13.02
CA ALA A 43 -5.09 1.96 12.63
C ALA A 43 -6.16 2.91 12.10
N GLY A 44 -6.75 2.56 10.97
CA GLY A 44 -7.75 3.39 10.32
C GLY A 44 -7.18 4.41 9.36
N GLU A 45 -5.88 4.60 9.35
CA GLU A 45 -5.24 5.53 8.42
C GLU A 45 -5.30 4.94 7.01
N LYS A 46 -5.56 5.78 6.02
CA LYS A 46 -5.65 5.33 4.64
C LYS A 46 -4.33 5.59 3.92
N VAL A 47 -3.96 4.66 3.05
CA VAL A 47 -2.75 4.78 2.25
C VAL A 47 -3.07 4.51 0.80
N GLN A 48 -2.34 5.14 -0.09
CA GLN A 48 -2.53 4.98 -1.53
C GLN A 48 -1.48 4.02 -2.08
N GLN A 49 -1.94 2.92 -2.65
CA GLN A 49 -1.06 1.96 -3.31
C GLN A 49 -0.45 2.61 -4.54
N LYS A 50 0.83 2.39 -4.75
CA LYS A 50 1.55 3.03 -5.84
C LYS A 50 2.16 2.06 -6.84
N GLY A 51 2.03 0.78 -6.60
CA GLY A 51 2.56 -0.24 -7.51
C GLY A 51 2.13 -1.61 -7.08
N GLU A 52 2.63 -2.61 -7.79
CA GLU A 52 2.27 -4.00 -7.52
C GLU A 52 2.85 -4.46 -6.20
N VAL A 53 2.12 -5.35 -5.53
CA VAL A 53 2.63 -6.04 -4.35
C VAL A 53 3.76 -6.96 -4.80
N ASP A 54 4.88 -6.97 -4.07
CA ASP A 54 5.99 -7.82 -4.47
C ASP A 54 5.74 -9.27 -4.04
N GLU A 55 6.65 -10.15 -4.42
CA GLU A 55 6.45 -11.58 -4.20
C GLU A 55 6.43 -11.95 -2.72
N ASN A 56 6.92 -11.07 -1.86
CA ASN A 56 6.95 -11.32 -0.41
C ASN A 56 5.83 -10.61 0.33
N GLY A 57 4.93 -9.96 -0.38
CA GLY A 57 3.78 -9.33 0.23
C GLY A 57 4.00 -7.88 0.64
N TRP A 58 5.04 -7.24 0.14
CA TRP A 58 5.28 -5.82 0.42
C TRP A 58 4.64 -4.97 -0.65
N MET A 59 3.92 -3.96 -0.23
CA MET A 59 3.17 -3.09 -1.14
C MET A 59 3.73 -1.69 -1.13
N PRO A 60 4.12 -1.18 -2.31
CA PRO A 60 4.56 0.21 -2.37
C PRO A 60 3.35 1.13 -2.22
N VAL A 61 3.49 2.11 -1.36
CA VAL A 61 2.46 3.11 -1.12
C VAL A 61 3.10 4.49 -1.18
N LYS A 62 2.29 5.52 -1.17
CA LYS A 62 2.82 6.87 -1.13
C LYS A 62 3.68 7.02 0.11
N GLY A 63 4.94 7.32 -0.11
CA GLY A 63 5.89 7.55 0.97
C GLY A 63 6.75 6.37 1.35
N GLY A 64 6.45 5.16 0.88
CA GLY A 64 7.30 4.01 1.23
C GLY A 64 6.64 2.68 0.95
N TRP A 65 6.88 1.73 1.85
CA TRP A 65 6.42 0.35 1.67
C TRP A 65 5.79 -0.16 2.95
N ILE A 66 4.74 -0.97 2.81
CA ILE A 66 4.07 -1.58 3.96
C ILE A 66 3.83 -3.06 3.69
N ASP A 67 3.56 -3.79 4.78
CA ASP A 67 3.19 -5.20 4.68
C ASP A 67 1.71 -5.27 4.33
N ARG A 68 1.41 -5.85 3.17
CA ARG A 68 0.07 -5.92 2.63
C ARG A 68 -0.92 -6.65 3.54
N ARG A 69 -0.42 -7.53 4.39
CA ARG A 69 -1.29 -8.35 5.25
C ARG A 69 -2.06 -7.53 6.28
N TYR A 70 -1.61 -6.33 6.57
CA TYR A 70 -2.19 -5.54 7.66
C TYR A 70 -3.06 -4.40 7.16
N VAL A 71 -3.43 -4.43 5.88
CA VAL A 71 -4.32 -3.41 5.31
C VAL A 71 -5.41 -4.10 4.52
N GLU A 72 -6.46 -3.34 4.28
CA GLU A 72 -7.61 -3.82 3.52
C GLU A 72 -7.96 -2.77 2.47
N GLU A 73 -8.31 -3.22 1.29
CA GLU A 73 -8.72 -2.31 0.24
C GLU A 73 -10.03 -1.62 0.63
N VAL A 74 -10.09 -0.33 0.40
CA VAL A 74 -11.25 0.48 0.77
C VAL A 74 -12.25 0.53 -0.38
#